data_50c0f896c81d023dddb3ec04365333c6
#
_entry.id   50c0f896c81d023dddb3ec04365333c6
#
_cell.length_a   1.000
_cell.length_b   1.000
_cell.length_c   1.000
_cell.angle_alpha   90.00
_cell.angle_beta   90.00
_cell.angle_gamma   90.00
#
_symmetry.space_group_name_H-M   'P 1'
#
loop_
_entity.id
_entity.type
_entity.pdbx_description
1 polymer ?
#
loop_
_entity_poly.entity_id
_entity_poly.type
_entity_poly.pdbx_seq_one_letter_code
_entity_poly.pdbx_strand_id
1 'polypeptide(L)'
;MKIILIMGLPGSGKTTLANELGPMLNAKRLNADEVRKEANDWDFSEEGRKRQAKRMADFALKLKSEGNFVVADFICPTPEARSLFPADYTIWVDTIKEGRFEDTNQMFIKPEKYDFHVTSQDASVWAEKIIKEIAQ
;
A
#
# COMPACT_ATOMS: atom_id res chain seq x y z
N MET A 1 -14.60 8.64 -5.61
CA MET A 1 -13.49 8.37 -4.66
C MET A 1 -12.65 7.20 -5.15
N LYS A 2 -11.39 7.12 -4.75
CA LYS A 2 -10.44 6.13 -5.25
C LYS A 2 -9.72 5.44 -4.11
N ILE A 3 -9.33 4.18 -4.34
CA ILE A 3 -8.50 3.40 -3.44
C ILE A 3 -7.07 3.42 -3.99
N ILE A 4 -6.13 3.87 -3.18
CA ILE A 4 -4.73 3.99 -3.56
C ILE A 4 -3.92 3.01 -2.73
N LEU A 5 -3.23 2.10 -3.41
CA LEU A 5 -2.31 1.15 -2.78
C LEU A 5 -0.89 1.69 -2.87
N ILE A 6 -0.22 1.78 -1.73
CA ILE A 6 1.21 2.05 -1.66
C ILE A 6 1.88 0.76 -1.21
N MET A 7 2.67 0.15 -2.08
CA MET A 7 3.28 -1.15 -1.84
C MET A 7 4.80 -1.09 -1.97
N GLY A 8 5.49 -2.04 -1.39
CA GLY A 8 6.94 -2.13 -1.43
C GLY A 8 7.49 -2.86 -0.21
N LEU A 9 8.81 -3.05 -0.20
CA LEU A 9 9.50 -3.71 0.89
C LEU A 9 9.45 -2.91 2.19
N PRO A 10 9.55 -3.57 3.36
CA PRO A 10 9.65 -2.87 4.64
C PRO A 10 10.85 -1.92 4.65
N GLY A 11 10.65 -0.71 5.10
CA GLY A 11 11.70 0.30 5.15
C GLY A 11 11.89 1.11 3.87
N SER A 12 11.07 0.87 2.84
CA SER A 12 11.18 1.58 1.57
C SER A 12 10.65 3.03 1.62
N GLY A 13 9.84 3.37 2.63
CA GLY A 13 9.27 4.70 2.76
C GLY A 13 7.79 4.80 2.44
N LYS A 14 7.08 3.68 2.44
CA LYS A 14 5.63 3.64 2.16
C LYS A 14 4.83 4.52 3.11
N THR A 15 5.08 4.38 4.41
CA THR A 15 4.36 5.15 5.44
C THR A 15 4.64 6.64 5.30
N THR A 16 5.89 7.01 5.03
CA THR A 16 6.27 8.41 4.84
C THR A 16 5.53 9.02 3.65
N LEU A 17 5.47 8.30 2.54
CA LEU A 17 4.72 8.76 1.37
C LEU A 17 3.22 8.86 1.66
N ALA A 18 2.67 7.87 2.36
CA ALA A 18 1.26 7.86 2.74
C ALA A 18 0.92 9.02 3.68
N ASN A 19 1.84 9.38 4.59
CA ASN A 19 1.66 10.52 5.50
C ASN A 19 1.61 11.85 4.74
N GLU A 20 2.29 11.96 3.60
CA GLU A 20 2.23 13.14 2.75
C GLU A 20 0.97 13.16 1.88
N LEU A 21 0.69 12.02 1.24
CA LEU A 21 -0.39 11.92 0.26
C LEU A 21 -1.79 11.94 0.90
N GLY A 22 -1.94 11.29 2.04
CA GLY A 22 -3.23 11.19 2.73
C GLY A 22 -3.88 12.54 3.00
N PRO A 23 -3.21 13.49 3.67
CA PRO A 23 -3.78 14.81 3.91
C PRO A 23 -4.12 15.59 2.64
N MET A 24 -3.31 15.47 1.59
CA MET A 24 -3.56 16.14 0.32
C MET A 24 -4.89 15.72 -0.32
N LEU A 25 -5.29 14.46 -0.10
CA LEU A 25 -6.53 13.89 -0.63
C LEU A 25 -7.66 13.90 0.39
N ASN A 26 -7.39 14.34 1.61
CA ASN A 26 -8.30 14.17 2.75
C ASN A 26 -8.75 12.71 2.86
N ALA A 27 -7.80 11.79 2.66
CA ALA A 27 -8.06 10.36 2.58
C ALA A 27 -8.12 9.70 3.95
N LYS A 28 -8.85 8.59 4.01
CA LYS A 28 -8.78 7.67 5.16
C LYS A 28 -7.57 6.78 4.97
N ARG A 29 -6.83 6.56 6.04
CA ARG A 29 -5.62 5.77 6.03
C ARG A 29 -5.91 4.35 6.51
N LEU A 30 -5.36 3.37 5.80
CA LEU A 30 -5.34 1.97 6.24
C LEU A 30 -3.89 1.56 6.42
N ASN A 31 -3.49 1.41 7.67
CA ASN A 31 -2.16 0.92 8.02
C ASN A 31 -2.25 -0.58 8.31
N ALA A 32 -1.42 -1.37 7.63
CA ALA A 32 -1.46 -2.82 7.75
C ALA A 32 -1.15 -3.32 9.16
N ASP A 33 -0.23 -2.66 9.86
CA ASP A 33 0.12 -3.08 11.23
C ASP A 33 -1.04 -2.88 12.19
N GLU A 34 -1.75 -1.76 12.07
CA GLU A 34 -2.94 -1.51 12.88
C GLU A 34 -4.05 -2.52 12.58
N VAL A 35 -4.25 -2.86 11.32
CA VAL A 35 -5.25 -3.85 10.92
C VAL A 35 -4.89 -5.23 11.46
N ARG A 36 -3.61 -5.61 11.41
CA ARG A 36 -3.15 -6.87 12.02
C ARG A 36 -3.35 -6.89 13.53
N LYS A 37 -3.08 -5.78 14.18
CA LYS A 37 -3.25 -5.66 15.64
C LYS A 37 -4.71 -5.88 16.03
N GLU A 38 -5.63 -5.24 15.35
CA GLU A 38 -7.06 -5.41 15.62
C GLU A 38 -7.55 -6.83 15.38
N ALA A 39 -7.02 -7.49 14.33
CA ALA A 39 -7.36 -8.87 13.99
C ALA A 39 -6.60 -9.89 14.83
N ASN A 40 -5.58 -9.44 15.56
CA ASN A 40 -4.65 -10.31 16.30
C ASN A 40 -4.10 -11.41 15.39
N ASP A 41 -3.67 -11.02 14.19
CA ASP A 41 -3.18 -11.94 13.14
C ASP A 41 -1.79 -11.47 12.67
N TRP A 42 -0.76 -12.08 13.22
CA TRP A 42 0.63 -11.78 12.91
C TRP A 42 1.27 -12.87 12.06
N ASP A 43 0.45 -13.60 11.31
CA ASP A 43 0.92 -14.64 10.40
C ASP A 43 1.45 -14.00 9.12
N PHE A 44 2.77 -14.05 8.92
CA PHE A 44 3.46 -13.49 7.74
C PHE A 44 3.74 -14.56 6.68
N SER A 45 3.17 -15.76 6.82
CA SER A 45 3.23 -16.76 5.76
C SER A 45 2.46 -16.28 4.53
N GLU A 46 2.63 -16.97 3.42
CA GLU A 46 1.90 -16.64 2.18
C GLU A 46 0.38 -16.60 2.40
N GLU A 47 -0.15 -17.60 3.12
CA GLU A 47 -1.58 -17.64 3.45
C GLU A 47 -2.00 -16.50 4.37
N GLY A 48 -1.19 -16.17 5.37
CA GLY A 48 -1.46 -15.05 6.27
C GLY A 48 -1.45 -13.72 5.55
N ARG A 49 -0.57 -13.56 4.56
CA ARG A 49 -0.52 -12.34 3.76
C ARG A 49 -1.72 -12.21 2.82
N LYS A 50 -2.26 -13.31 2.32
CA LYS A 50 -3.51 -13.30 1.54
C LYS A 50 -4.69 -12.90 2.42
N ARG A 51 -4.78 -13.44 3.65
CA ARG A 51 -5.83 -13.04 4.60
C ARG A 51 -5.75 -11.56 4.90
N GLN A 52 -4.53 -11.03 5.09
CA GLN A 52 -4.32 -9.60 5.35
C GLN A 52 -4.75 -8.75 4.16
N ALA A 53 -4.41 -9.16 2.94
CA ALA A 53 -4.81 -8.43 1.73
C ALA A 53 -6.33 -8.36 1.60
N LYS A 54 -7.01 -9.48 1.87
CA LYS A 54 -8.48 -9.52 1.84
C LYS A 54 -9.10 -8.64 2.92
N ARG A 55 -8.53 -8.67 4.12
CA ARG A 55 -8.99 -7.83 5.25
C ARG A 55 -8.82 -6.35 4.90
N MET A 56 -7.67 -5.98 4.35
CA MET A 56 -7.42 -4.61 3.88
C MET A 56 -8.41 -4.23 2.78
N ALA A 57 -8.70 -5.15 1.85
CA ALA A 57 -9.66 -4.92 0.78
C ALA A 57 -11.06 -4.62 1.32
N ASP A 58 -11.52 -5.39 2.29
CA ASP A 58 -12.84 -5.20 2.88
C ASP A 58 -12.97 -3.84 3.55
N PHE A 59 -11.96 -3.42 4.32
CA PHE A 59 -11.93 -2.09 4.92
C PHE A 59 -11.89 -0.99 3.87
N ALA A 60 -11.07 -1.15 2.83
CA ALA A 60 -10.93 -0.13 1.78
C ALA A 60 -12.24 0.07 1.02
N LEU A 61 -12.92 -1.02 0.67
CA LEU A 61 -14.20 -0.95 -0.03
C LEU A 61 -15.27 -0.28 0.82
N LYS A 62 -15.30 -0.59 2.11
CA LYS A 62 -16.25 0.04 3.04
C LYS A 62 -16.02 1.54 3.10
N LEU A 63 -14.78 1.97 3.30
CA LEU A 63 -14.43 3.39 3.39
C LEU A 63 -14.74 4.13 2.10
N LYS A 64 -14.46 3.51 0.96
CA LYS A 64 -14.78 4.10 -0.35
C LYS A 64 -16.28 4.24 -0.52
N SER A 65 -17.06 3.24 -0.12
CA SER A 65 -18.53 3.28 -0.20
C SER A 65 -19.14 4.38 0.66
N GLU A 66 -18.42 4.80 1.70
CA GLU A 66 -18.83 5.90 2.59
C GLU A 66 -18.40 7.27 2.06
N GLY A 67 -17.84 7.32 0.85
CA GLY A 67 -17.49 8.57 0.19
C GLY A 67 -16.06 9.05 0.44
N ASN A 68 -15.16 8.18 0.86
CA ASN A 68 -13.78 8.56 1.17
C ASN A 68 -12.80 8.13 0.08
N PHE A 69 -11.75 8.94 -0.13
CA PHE A 69 -10.50 8.43 -0.68
C PHE A 69 -9.86 7.53 0.37
N VAL A 70 -9.19 6.47 -0.07
CA VAL A 70 -8.51 5.53 0.81
C VAL A 70 -7.05 5.43 0.39
N VAL A 71 -6.13 5.56 1.34
CA VAL A 71 -4.70 5.33 1.13
C VAL A 71 -4.29 4.17 2.02
N ALA A 72 -3.98 3.04 1.40
CA ALA A 72 -3.54 1.83 2.10
C ALA A 72 -2.07 1.59 1.83
N ASP A 73 -1.27 1.42 2.88
CA ASP A 73 0.15 1.12 2.75
C ASP A 73 0.46 -0.23 3.39
N PHE A 74 0.94 -1.15 2.60
CA PHE A 74 1.41 -2.46 3.05
C PHE A 74 2.31 -3.10 1.99
N ILE A 75 2.99 -4.19 2.38
CA ILE A 75 4.00 -4.80 1.51
C ILE A 75 3.39 -5.36 0.23
N CYS A 76 2.30 -6.10 0.35
CA CYS A 76 1.57 -6.72 -0.76
C CYS A 76 2.53 -7.45 -1.72
N PRO A 77 3.23 -8.50 -1.25
CA PRO A 77 4.44 -8.99 -1.92
C PRO A 77 4.21 -9.88 -3.13
N THR A 78 2.99 -10.37 -3.33
CA THR A 78 2.72 -11.34 -4.40
C THR A 78 1.62 -10.87 -5.34
N PRO A 79 1.62 -11.36 -6.61
CA PRO A 79 0.52 -11.07 -7.53
C PRO A 79 -0.85 -11.50 -6.98
N GLU A 80 -0.91 -12.61 -6.25
CA GLU A 80 -2.14 -13.11 -5.65
C GLU A 80 -2.70 -12.13 -4.63
N ALA A 81 -1.85 -11.61 -3.74
CA ALA A 81 -2.26 -10.61 -2.76
C ALA A 81 -2.73 -9.33 -3.44
N ARG A 82 -2.03 -8.91 -4.50
CA ARG A 82 -2.41 -7.70 -5.26
C ARG A 82 -3.75 -7.86 -5.96
N SER A 83 -4.04 -9.06 -6.47
CA SER A 83 -5.32 -9.33 -7.12
C SER A 83 -6.50 -9.28 -6.16
N LEU A 84 -6.26 -9.51 -4.87
CA LEU A 84 -7.30 -9.44 -3.84
C LEU A 84 -7.59 -8.01 -3.39
N PHE A 85 -6.66 -7.08 -3.60
CA PHE A 85 -6.83 -5.69 -3.16
C PHE A 85 -7.31 -4.82 -4.32
N PRO A 86 -8.49 -4.17 -4.20
CA PRO A 86 -9.14 -3.45 -5.31
C PRO A 86 -8.58 -2.02 -5.45
N ALA A 87 -7.31 -1.89 -5.80
CA ALA A 87 -6.68 -0.59 -5.98
C ALA A 87 -7.13 0.07 -7.29
N ASP A 88 -7.51 1.34 -7.23
CA ASP A 88 -7.72 2.17 -8.41
C ASP A 88 -6.39 2.68 -8.93
N TYR A 89 -5.44 2.97 -8.02
CA TYR A 89 -4.07 3.35 -8.35
C TYR A 89 -3.11 2.53 -7.49
N THR A 90 -2.05 2.05 -8.11
CA THR A 90 -0.97 1.32 -7.41
C THR A 90 0.31 2.14 -7.49
N ILE A 91 0.88 2.43 -6.32
CA ILE A 91 2.15 3.13 -6.19
C ILE A 91 3.17 2.11 -5.69
N TRP A 92 4.19 1.84 -6.50
CA TRP A 92 5.28 0.95 -6.09
C TRP A 92 6.44 1.78 -5.57
N VAL A 93 6.71 1.65 -4.26
CA VAL A 93 7.85 2.32 -3.63
C VAL A 93 9.04 1.36 -3.71
N ASP A 94 9.97 1.68 -4.60
CA ASP A 94 11.12 0.86 -4.96
C ASP A 94 12.41 1.64 -4.70
N THR A 95 12.66 1.91 -3.41
CA THR A 95 13.80 2.73 -2.98
C THR A 95 14.94 1.91 -2.39
N ILE A 96 14.70 0.63 -2.10
CA ILE A 96 15.69 -0.29 -1.53
C ILE A 96 15.57 -1.64 -2.23
N LYS A 97 16.66 -2.39 -2.27
CA LYS A 97 16.70 -3.71 -2.91
C LYS A 97 16.27 -4.82 -1.96
N GLU A 98 16.54 -4.64 -0.65
CA GLU A 98 16.22 -5.61 0.38
C GLU A 98 15.65 -4.90 1.59
N GLY A 99 14.57 -5.43 2.13
CA GLY A 99 13.98 -4.96 3.38
C GLY A 99 14.66 -5.62 4.59
N ARG A 100 14.13 -5.32 5.78
CA ARG A 100 14.69 -5.80 7.05
C ARG A 100 14.45 -7.28 7.30
N PHE A 101 13.48 -7.88 6.61
CA PHE A 101 13.07 -9.26 6.84
C PHE A 101 13.37 -10.11 5.62
N GLU A 102 14.25 -11.09 5.77
CA GLU A 102 14.69 -11.98 4.69
C GLU A 102 13.52 -12.74 4.05
N ASP A 103 12.59 -13.24 4.87
CA ASP A 103 11.42 -13.98 4.39
C ASP A 103 10.59 -13.12 3.44
N THR A 104 10.41 -11.84 3.78
CA THR A 104 9.68 -10.89 2.96
C THR A 104 10.43 -10.59 1.67
N ASN A 105 11.78 -10.46 1.73
CA ASN A 105 12.59 -10.23 0.54
C ASN A 105 12.44 -11.37 -0.46
N GLN A 106 12.45 -12.61 0.02
CA GLN A 106 12.31 -13.80 -0.82
C GLN A 106 10.91 -13.92 -1.42
N MET A 107 9.90 -13.51 -0.67
CA MET A 107 8.50 -13.59 -1.11
C MET A 107 8.13 -12.49 -2.10
N PHE A 108 8.81 -11.35 -2.05
CA PHE A 108 8.43 -10.18 -2.83
C PHE A 108 8.71 -10.36 -4.32
N ILE A 109 7.64 -10.33 -5.11
CA ILE A 109 7.69 -10.38 -6.56
C ILE A 109 7.41 -8.98 -7.08
N LYS A 110 8.30 -8.45 -7.92
CA LYS A 110 8.14 -7.10 -8.48
C LYS A 110 6.83 -7.01 -9.27
N PRO A 111 6.07 -5.90 -9.13
CA PRO A 111 4.82 -5.75 -9.87
C PRO A 111 5.10 -5.53 -11.36
N GLU A 112 4.27 -6.15 -12.19
CA GLU A 112 4.29 -5.90 -13.64
C GLU A 112 3.46 -4.68 -14.00
N LYS A 113 2.44 -4.38 -13.16
CA LYS A 113 1.53 -3.26 -13.38
C LYS A 113 1.55 -2.32 -12.19
N TYR A 114 1.75 -1.05 -12.45
CA TYR A 114 1.70 0.01 -11.45
C TYR A 114 1.43 1.33 -12.16
N ASP A 115 0.89 2.29 -11.44
CA ASP A 115 0.61 3.62 -11.99
C ASP A 115 1.75 4.59 -11.71
N PHE A 116 2.45 4.41 -10.58
CA PHE A 116 3.58 5.24 -10.19
C PHE A 116 4.70 4.37 -9.67
N HIS A 117 5.92 4.69 -10.07
CA HIS A 117 7.14 3.98 -9.65
C HIS A 117 8.03 4.95 -8.89
N VAL A 118 8.01 4.88 -7.57
CA VAL A 118 8.75 5.78 -6.68
C VAL A 118 10.14 5.20 -6.43
N THR A 119 11.17 5.86 -6.92
CA THR A 119 12.54 5.35 -6.92
C THR A 119 13.49 6.10 -5.99
N SER A 120 13.01 7.07 -5.25
CA SER A 120 13.80 7.81 -4.26
C SER A 120 12.93 8.17 -3.06
N GLN A 121 13.59 8.46 -1.92
CA GLN A 121 12.88 8.76 -0.67
C GLN A 121 12.55 10.26 -0.51
N ASP A 122 12.11 10.89 -1.57
CA ASP A 122 11.68 12.30 -1.60
C ASP A 122 10.15 12.37 -1.54
N ALA A 123 9.58 11.96 -0.41
CA ALA A 123 8.14 11.74 -0.29
C ALA A 123 7.29 12.96 -0.68
N SER A 124 7.67 14.17 -0.26
CA SER A 124 6.90 15.38 -0.58
C SER A 124 6.88 15.69 -2.07
N VAL A 125 8.01 15.49 -2.74
CA VAL A 125 8.13 15.71 -4.19
C VAL A 125 7.28 14.69 -4.95
N TRP A 126 7.37 13.42 -4.56
CA TRP A 126 6.57 12.36 -5.18
C TRP A 126 5.08 12.56 -4.94
N ALA A 127 4.71 12.96 -3.71
CA ALA A 127 3.30 13.20 -3.38
C ALA A 127 2.71 14.30 -4.26
N GLU A 128 3.44 15.39 -4.50
CA GLU A 128 2.99 16.47 -5.38
C GLU A 128 2.78 15.99 -6.81
N LYS A 129 3.68 15.15 -7.32
CA LYS A 129 3.56 14.60 -8.67
C LYS A 129 2.35 13.67 -8.78
N ILE A 130 2.15 12.83 -7.78
CA ILE A 130 1.06 11.85 -7.76
C ILE A 130 -0.28 12.56 -7.66
N ILE A 131 -0.41 13.56 -6.77
CA ILE A 131 -1.69 14.24 -6.56
C ILE A 131 -2.17 14.97 -7.82
N LYS A 132 -1.27 15.49 -8.63
CA LYS A 132 -1.61 16.17 -9.87
C LYS A 132 -2.34 15.24 -10.85
N GLU A 133 -1.98 13.97 -10.86
CA GLU A 133 -2.61 13.00 -11.74
C GLU A 133 -3.89 12.42 -11.15
N ILE A 134 -3.89 12.15 -9.85
CA ILE A 134 -5.06 11.53 -9.20
C ILE A 134 -6.22 12.52 -9.03
N ALA A 135 -5.94 13.78 -8.76
CA ALA A 135 -6.95 14.79 -8.49
C ALA A 135 -7.65 15.34 -9.74
N GLN A 136 -7.21 14.93 -10.92
CA GLN A 136 -7.81 15.35 -12.18
C GLN A 136 -9.08 14.59 -12.53
#